data_7c995de1d903653db875e10a6d82d50e
#
_entry.id   7c995de1d903653db875e10a6d82d50e
#
_cell.length_a   1.000
_cell.length_b   1.000
_cell.length_c   1.000
_cell.angle_alpha   90.00
_cell.angle_beta   90.00
_cell.angle_gamma   90.00
#
_symmetry.space_group_name_H-M   'P 1'
#
loop_
_entity.id
_entity.type
_entity.pdbx_description
1 polymer ?
#
loop_
_entity_poly.entity_id
_entity_poly.type
_entity_poly.pdbx_seq_one_letter_code
_entity_poly.pdbx_strand_id
1 'polypeptide(L)'
;MMSSSTVVVLPNSTTVCYNATVFVNDQPIKVKSLKELNVSNQLRIGLPKGSLQEATLRMMRKAGFNVSVGDRSYSPYIDDPELNGILIRAQEIARYVQEGVLDCGITGKDWIMENGADVVEVASLIYAKQGLRPVRLVLAVHNDSDFQSVQDLQGKRIAT
;
A
#
# COMPACT_ATOMS: atom_id res chain seq x y z
N MET A 1 -5.94 4.40 -16.62
CA MET A 1 -5.06 4.51 -15.45
C MET A 1 -4.44 3.16 -15.17
N MET A 2 -3.15 3.07 -15.03
CA MET A 2 -2.47 1.83 -14.66
C MET A 2 -2.58 1.66 -13.16
N SER A 3 -3.21 0.61 -12.66
CA SER A 3 -3.16 0.25 -11.25
C SER A 3 -1.78 -0.35 -10.98
N SER A 4 -0.91 0.42 -10.36
CA SER A 4 0.36 -0.05 -9.80
C SER A 4 0.23 -0.10 -8.29
N SER A 5 0.79 -1.12 -7.67
CA SER A 5 0.90 -1.14 -6.22
C SER A 5 1.99 -0.17 -5.78
N THR A 6 1.73 0.54 -4.71
CA THR A 6 2.55 1.65 -4.25
C THR A 6 2.87 1.48 -2.77
N VAL A 7 4.07 1.82 -2.37
CA VAL A 7 4.44 1.98 -0.96
C VAL A 7 4.12 3.41 -0.54
N VAL A 8 3.35 3.56 0.51
CA VAL A 8 2.92 4.86 1.04
C VAL A 8 3.36 5.04 2.49
N VAL A 9 3.71 6.27 2.85
CA VAL A 9 4.05 6.68 4.21
C VAL A 9 3.35 7.99 4.54
N LEU A 10 3.31 8.35 5.83
CA LEU A 10 2.84 9.68 6.26
C LEU A 10 3.75 10.79 5.75
N PRO A 11 3.21 11.93 5.28
CA PRO A 11 4.01 13.04 4.77
C PRO A 11 4.91 13.69 5.84
N ASN A 12 4.57 13.55 7.11
CA ASN A 12 5.31 14.13 8.23
C ASN A 12 5.80 13.08 9.24
N SER A 13 5.74 11.79 8.91
CA SER A 13 6.27 10.78 9.82
C SER A 13 7.78 10.88 9.84
N THR A 14 8.34 11.10 11.02
CA THR A 14 9.77 10.93 11.29
C THR A 14 10.11 9.43 11.27
N THR A 15 9.51 8.70 10.36
CA THR A 15 9.68 7.25 10.25
C THR A 15 11.02 6.96 9.61
N VAL A 16 11.87 6.39 10.39
CA VAL A 16 13.25 6.07 10.06
C VAL A 16 13.29 4.99 8.99
N CYS A 17 13.68 5.37 7.79
CA CYS A 17 14.22 4.42 6.84
C CYS A 17 15.62 4.02 7.30
N TYR A 18 15.86 2.74 7.53
CA TYR A 18 17.14 2.18 7.88
C TYR A 18 18.23 2.62 6.90
N ASN A 19 19.25 3.30 7.39
CA ASN A 19 20.45 3.72 6.65
C ASN A 19 20.20 4.36 5.27
N ALA A 20 19.02 4.85 5.00
CA ALA A 20 18.73 5.59 3.80
C ALA A 20 18.96 7.08 4.06
N THR A 21 19.83 7.69 3.27
CA THR A 21 19.89 9.14 3.17
C THR A 21 18.62 9.60 2.46
N VAL A 22 17.68 10.16 3.21
CA VAL A 22 16.47 10.74 2.64
C VAL A 22 16.79 12.17 2.23
N PHE A 23 16.61 12.50 0.97
CA PHE A 23 16.74 13.88 0.48
C PHE A 23 15.37 14.54 0.51
N VAL A 24 15.23 15.61 1.29
CA VAL A 24 14.08 16.50 1.25
C VAL A 24 14.59 17.85 0.78
N ASN A 25 14.09 18.33 -0.38
CA ASN A 25 14.53 19.56 -1.02
C ASN A 25 16.06 19.60 -1.22
N ASP A 26 16.64 18.53 -1.77
CA ASP A 26 18.08 18.36 -2.04
C ASP A 26 19.01 18.48 -0.82
N GLN A 27 18.46 18.42 0.40
CA GLN A 27 19.25 18.40 1.62
C GLN A 27 19.27 16.99 2.25
N PRO A 28 20.46 16.42 2.55
CA PRO A 28 20.58 15.14 3.21
C PRO A 28 20.18 15.26 4.69
N ILE A 29 19.11 14.60 5.09
CA ILE A 29 18.73 14.51 6.50
C ILE A 29 19.36 13.25 7.09
N LYS A 30 20.31 13.40 7.99
CA LYS A 30 20.80 12.31 8.84
C LYS A 30 19.76 11.98 9.89
N VAL A 31 19.15 10.83 9.78
CA VAL A 31 18.17 10.35 10.75
C VAL A 31 18.93 9.84 11.99
N LYS A 32 18.72 10.51 13.13
CA LYS A 32 19.23 10.03 14.43
C LYS A 32 18.47 8.77 14.84
N SER A 33 19.17 7.82 15.46
CA SER A 33 18.64 6.55 15.94
C SER A 33 17.42 6.73 16.86
N LEU A 34 16.35 5.93 16.65
CA LEU A 34 15.12 5.88 17.45
C LEU A 34 15.32 5.41 18.92
N LYS A 35 16.53 5.09 19.33
CA LYS A 35 16.84 4.64 20.70
C LYS A 35 16.54 5.69 21.81
N GLU A 36 16.24 6.93 21.44
CA GLU A 36 16.04 8.01 22.43
C GLU A 36 14.56 8.31 22.74
N LEU A 37 13.62 7.69 22.02
CA LEU A 37 12.19 7.80 22.31
C LEU A 37 11.68 6.40 22.69
N ASN A 38 11.17 6.24 23.89
CA ASN A 38 10.55 5.01 24.43
C ASN A 38 9.27 4.60 23.68
N VAL A 39 9.26 4.69 22.37
CA VAL A 39 8.23 4.21 21.45
C VAL A 39 8.68 2.87 20.94
N SER A 40 7.79 1.90 20.82
CA SER A 40 8.09 0.59 20.22
C SER A 40 8.89 0.76 18.94
N ASN A 41 10.11 0.23 18.92
CA ASN A 41 11.12 0.45 17.87
C ASN A 41 10.79 -0.31 16.57
N GLN A 42 9.50 -0.57 16.32
CA GLN A 42 9.01 -1.37 15.20
C GLN A 42 8.26 -0.52 14.20
N LEU A 43 8.62 -0.67 12.94
CA LEU A 43 7.89 -0.09 11.81
C LEU A 43 6.60 -0.91 11.57
N ARG A 44 5.45 -0.28 11.73
CA ARG A 44 4.14 -0.90 11.46
C ARG A 44 3.84 -0.83 9.97
N ILE A 45 3.93 -1.98 9.30
CA ILE A 45 3.73 -2.07 7.84
C ILE A 45 2.41 -2.76 7.49
N GLY A 46 1.56 -2.07 6.72
CA GLY A 46 0.35 -2.62 6.14
C GLY A 46 0.64 -3.46 4.91
N LEU A 47 0.28 -4.76 4.96
CA LEU A 47 0.42 -5.68 3.84
C LEU A 47 -0.97 -6.04 3.31
N PRO A 48 -1.18 -6.04 1.98
CA PRO A 48 -2.48 -6.30 1.41
C PRO A 48 -2.92 -7.76 1.61
N LYS A 49 -4.08 -7.94 2.24
CA LYS A 49 -4.75 -9.24 2.37
C LYS A 49 -5.60 -9.52 1.13
N GLY A 50 -5.77 -10.80 0.81
CA GLY A 50 -6.62 -11.24 -0.30
C GLY A 50 -5.82 -11.48 -1.58
N SER A 51 -6.30 -10.98 -2.71
CA SER A 51 -5.75 -11.35 -4.03
C SER A 51 -4.28 -10.98 -4.26
N LEU A 52 -3.78 -9.95 -3.59
CA LEU A 52 -2.39 -9.50 -3.69
C LEU A 52 -1.48 -10.09 -2.61
N GLN A 53 -2.04 -10.73 -1.58
CA GLN A 53 -1.29 -11.22 -0.44
C GLN A 53 -0.11 -12.10 -0.84
N GLU A 54 -0.37 -13.14 -1.62
CA GLU A 54 0.67 -14.09 -2.00
C GLU A 54 1.77 -13.46 -2.86
N ALA A 55 1.39 -12.56 -3.78
CA ALA A 55 2.34 -11.83 -4.61
C ALA A 55 3.22 -10.90 -3.77
N THR A 56 2.64 -10.24 -2.76
CA THR A 56 3.35 -9.40 -1.80
C THR A 56 4.34 -10.21 -0.96
N LEU A 57 3.90 -11.34 -0.41
CA LEU A 57 4.77 -12.20 0.38
C LEU A 57 5.93 -12.79 -0.45
N ARG A 58 5.69 -13.13 -1.71
CA ARG A 58 6.77 -13.54 -2.63
C ARG A 58 7.77 -12.41 -2.87
N MET A 59 7.28 -11.18 -3.02
CA MET A 59 8.14 -10.00 -3.21
C MET A 59 9.00 -9.74 -1.96
N MET A 60 8.42 -9.81 -0.77
CA MET A 60 9.15 -9.68 0.49
C MET A 60 10.24 -10.75 0.63
N ARG A 61 9.93 -12.01 0.30
CA ARG A 61 10.95 -13.08 0.31
C ARG A 61 12.08 -12.81 -0.67
N LYS A 62 11.81 -12.27 -1.86
CA LYS A 62 12.85 -11.86 -2.82
C LYS A 62 13.70 -10.70 -2.31
N ALA A 63 13.13 -9.84 -1.45
CA ALA A 63 13.86 -8.78 -0.78
C ALA A 63 14.65 -9.25 0.45
N GLY A 64 14.59 -10.55 0.79
CA GLY A 64 15.34 -11.15 1.89
C GLY A 64 14.56 -11.35 3.19
N PHE A 65 13.28 -10.98 3.24
CA PHE A 65 12.44 -11.16 4.42
C PHE A 65 11.69 -12.49 4.38
N ASN A 66 11.83 -13.33 5.40
CA ASN A 66 10.98 -14.49 5.55
C ASN A 66 9.68 -14.11 6.25
N VAL A 67 8.59 -14.21 5.52
CA VAL A 67 7.27 -13.88 6.04
C VAL A 67 6.40 -15.12 6.05
N SER A 68 5.84 -15.44 7.20
CA SER A 68 4.89 -16.53 7.39
C SER A 68 3.56 -16.01 7.95
N VAL A 69 2.47 -16.59 7.49
CA VAL A 69 1.11 -16.22 7.88
C VAL A 69 0.41 -17.46 8.41
N GLY A 70 -0.03 -17.41 9.65
CA GLY A 70 -0.86 -18.46 10.23
C GLY A 70 -2.29 -18.44 9.67
N ASP A 71 -2.96 -19.59 9.70
CA ASP A 71 -4.35 -19.72 9.34
C ASP A 71 -5.21 -18.73 10.15
N ARG A 72 -5.97 -17.86 9.49
CA ARG A 72 -6.78 -16.81 10.09
C ARG A 72 -6.03 -15.67 10.80
N SER A 73 -4.69 -15.61 10.73
CA SER A 73 -3.92 -14.52 11.34
C SER A 73 -4.03 -13.24 10.51
N TYR A 74 -4.07 -12.10 11.21
CA TYR A 74 -3.91 -10.77 10.63
C TYR A 74 -2.51 -10.20 10.89
N SER A 75 -1.73 -10.86 11.76
CA SER A 75 -0.35 -10.47 12.08
C SER A 75 0.60 -11.53 11.51
N PRO A 76 1.21 -11.28 10.35
CA PRO A 76 2.23 -12.15 9.81
C PRO A 76 3.48 -12.12 10.70
N TYR A 77 4.15 -13.24 10.84
CA TYR A 77 5.50 -13.24 11.37
C TYR A 77 6.47 -12.79 10.28
N ILE A 78 7.34 -11.86 10.61
CA ILE A 78 8.44 -11.38 9.77
C ILE A 78 9.72 -11.66 10.56
N ASP A 79 10.75 -12.21 9.93
CA ASP A 79 12.04 -12.54 10.57
C ASP A 79 12.94 -11.32 10.84
N ASP A 80 12.34 -10.14 10.87
CA ASP A 80 12.99 -8.89 11.24
C ASP A 80 12.28 -8.31 12.48
N PRO A 81 12.98 -8.18 13.64
CA PRO A 81 12.38 -7.67 14.87
C PRO A 81 11.98 -6.20 14.82
N GLU A 82 12.41 -5.48 13.80
CA GLU A 82 12.13 -4.06 13.62
C GLU A 82 10.86 -3.83 12.79
N LEU A 83 10.30 -4.91 12.19
CA LEU A 83 9.08 -4.87 11.40
C LEU A 83 7.90 -5.51 12.14
N ASN A 84 6.80 -4.80 12.19
CA ASN A 84 5.51 -5.30 12.66
C ASN A 84 4.51 -5.29 11.51
N GLY A 85 4.26 -6.45 10.91
CA GLY A 85 3.36 -6.59 9.78
C GLY A 85 1.89 -6.70 10.19
N ILE A 86 1.01 -6.07 9.46
CA ILE A 86 -0.44 -6.19 9.62
C ILE A 86 -1.05 -6.49 8.25
N LEU A 87 -1.80 -7.60 8.16
CA LEU A 87 -2.55 -7.98 6.97
C LEU A 87 -3.92 -7.32 7.00
N ILE A 88 -4.16 -6.41 6.07
CA ILE A 88 -5.40 -5.67 5.96
C ILE A 88 -5.81 -5.53 4.49
N ARG A 89 -7.05 -5.16 4.21
CA ARG A 89 -7.50 -4.94 2.84
C ARG A 89 -6.75 -3.77 2.22
N ALA A 90 -6.33 -3.91 0.94
CA ALA A 90 -5.60 -2.86 0.24
C ALA A 90 -6.34 -1.52 0.23
N GLN A 91 -7.69 -1.54 0.21
CA GLN A 91 -8.55 -0.36 0.25
C GLN A 91 -8.36 0.49 1.51
N GLU A 92 -7.99 -0.12 2.63
CA GLU A 92 -7.93 0.53 3.94
C GLU A 92 -6.53 1.06 4.27
N ILE A 93 -5.49 0.53 3.59
CA ILE A 93 -4.09 0.80 3.94
C ILE A 93 -3.76 2.29 3.88
N ALA A 94 -4.10 2.98 2.79
CA ALA A 94 -3.77 4.39 2.62
C ALA A 94 -4.39 5.26 3.72
N ARG A 95 -5.64 4.99 4.09
CA ARG A 95 -6.32 5.68 5.19
C ARG A 95 -5.65 5.40 6.53
N TYR A 96 -5.29 4.17 6.84
CA TYR A 96 -4.64 3.81 8.11
C TYR A 96 -3.22 4.38 8.23
N VAL A 97 -2.52 4.56 7.09
CA VAL A 97 -1.26 5.30 7.07
C VAL A 97 -1.51 6.77 7.36
N GLN A 98 -2.49 7.41 6.69
CA GLN A 98 -2.85 8.81 6.95
C GLN A 98 -3.25 9.05 8.40
N GLU A 99 -4.00 8.13 9.02
CA GLU A 99 -4.45 8.21 10.41
C GLU A 99 -3.33 7.88 11.44
N GLY A 100 -2.14 7.48 10.99
CA GLY A 100 -1.01 7.12 11.84
C GLY A 100 -1.16 5.78 12.56
N VAL A 101 -2.13 4.95 12.17
CA VAL A 101 -2.28 3.57 12.65
C VAL A 101 -1.17 2.68 12.11
N LEU A 102 -0.77 2.93 10.86
CA LEU A 102 0.37 2.33 10.19
C LEU A 102 1.41 3.40 9.89
N ASP A 103 2.68 3.02 9.90
CA ASP A 103 3.77 3.91 9.51
C ASP A 103 3.99 3.90 8.01
N CYS A 104 3.77 2.75 7.37
CA CYS A 104 3.81 2.59 5.92
C CYS A 104 2.90 1.44 5.47
N GLY A 105 2.74 1.28 4.15
CA GLY A 105 1.98 0.16 3.62
C GLY A 105 2.07 0.01 2.11
N ILE A 106 1.63 -1.13 1.62
CA ILE A 106 1.60 -1.46 0.19
C ILE A 106 0.14 -1.48 -0.26
N THR A 107 -0.23 -0.57 -1.14
CA THR A 107 -1.60 -0.44 -1.65
C THR A 107 -1.62 -0.12 -3.14
N GLY A 108 -2.79 -0.13 -3.75
CA GLY A 108 -2.99 0.32 -5.12
C GLY A 108 -3.09 1.85 -5.18
N LYS A 109 -2.56 2.44 -6.26
CA LYS A 109 -2.70 3.89 -6.50
C LYS A 109 -4.16 4.31 -6.69
N ASP A 110 -4.99 3.42 -7.20
CA ASP A 110 -6.44 3.55 -7.29
C ASP A 110 -7.07 3.79 -5.92
N TRP A 111 -6.66 3.05 -4.90
CA TRP A 111 -7.17 3.20 -3.54
C TRP A 111 -6.70 4.47 -2.83
N ILE A 112 -5.50 4.97 -3.14
CA ILE A 112 -5.04 6.27 -2.65
C ILE A 112 -5.94 7.37 -3.20
N MET A 113 -6.22 7.32 -4.50
CA MET A 113 -7.09 8.28 -5.18
C MET A 113 -8.55 8.19 -4.69
N GLU A 114 -9.09 6.98 -4.56
CA GLU A 114 -10.46 6.73 -4.11
C GLU A 114 -10.70 7.26 -2.70
N ASN A 115 -9.75 7.05 -1.80
CA ASN A 115 -9.82 7.54 -0.43
C ASN A 115 -9.48 9.03 -0.30
N GLY A 116 -8.95 9.67 -1.34
CA GLY A 116 -8.39 11.02 -1.24
C GLY A 116 -7.31 11.14 -0.16
N ALA A 117 -6.55 10.05 0.05
CA ALA A 117 -5.63 9.97 1.17
C ALA A 117 -4.40 10.85 0.96
N ASP A 118 -4.06 11.66 1.98
CA ASP A 118 -2.85 12.48 2.01
C ASP A 118 -1.67 11.62 2.54
N VAL A 119 -0.99 10.98 1.61
CA VAL A 119 0.14 10.09 1.86
C VAL A 119 1.24 10.28 0.83
N VAL A 120 2.47 9.97 1.19
CA VAL A 120 3.63 10.04 0.28
C VAL A 120 3.83 8.71 -0.43
N GLU A 121 3.86 8.73 -1.76
CA GLU A 121 4.24 7.60 -2.59
C GLU A 121 5.77 7.48 -2.60
N VAL A 122 6.31 6.46 -1.92
CA VAL A 122 7.76 6.23 -1.82
C VAL A 122 8.30 5.44 -2.99
N ALA A 123 7.56 4.42 -3.44
CA ALA A 123 7.97 3.58 -4.55
C ALA A 123 6.76 3.01 -5.29
N SER A 124 6.88 2.93 -6.60
CA SER A 124 5.90 2.24 -7.45
C SER A 124 6.37 0.81 -7.70
N LEU A 125 5.57 -0.16 -7.25
CA LEU A 125 5.88 -1.58 -7.37
C LEU A 125 5.10 -2.17 -8.55
N ILE A 126 5.83 -2.73 -9.52
CA ILE A 126 5.22 -3.39 -10.66
C ILE A 126 5.05 -4.88 -10.33
N TYR A 127 3.95 -5.23 -9.70
CA TYR A 127 3.56 -6.62 -9.51
C TYR A 127 2.04 -6.77 -9.58
N ALA A 128 1.58 -7.89 -10.09
CA ALA A 128 0.17 -8.18 -10.23
C ALA A 128 -0.13 -9.62 -9.81
N LYS A 129 -1.41 -9.93 -9.67
CA LYS A 129 -1.92 -11.27 -9.34
C LYS A 129 -1.45 -12.33 -10.33
N GLN A 130 -1.39 -12.00 -11.61
CA GLN A 130 -0.93 -12.87 -12.69
C GLN A 130 -0.09 -12.08 -13.71
N GLY A 131 1.23 -12.06 -13.51
CA GLY A 131 2.18 -11.43 -14.43
C GLY A 131 2.25 -9.90 -14.34
N LEU A 132 3.14 -9.32 -15.13
CA LEU A 132 3.42 -7.87 -15.17
C LEU A 132 2.47 -7.12 -16.13
N ARG A 133 1.21 -7.54 -16.24
CA ARG A 133 0.26 -6.90 -17.14
C ARG A 133 -0.49 -5.77 -16.43
N PRO A 134 -0.69 -4.63 -17.09
CA PRO A 134 -1.50 -3.54 -16.54
C PRO A 134 -2.96 -4.00 -16.36
N VAL A 135 -3.55 -3.61 -15.25
CA VAL A 135 -4.97 -3.82 -14.99
C VAL A 135 -5.75 -2.67 -15.64
N ARG A 136 -6.83 -2.99 -16.35
CA ARG A 136 -7.77 -2.01 -16.92
C ARG A 136 -9.05 -2.04 -16.09
N LEU A 137 -9.41 -0.89 -15.54
CA LEU A 137 -10.76 -0.67 -15.05
C LEU A 137 -11.64 -0.29 -16.26
N VAL A 138 -12.70 -1.01 -16.45
CA VAL A 138 -13.67 -0.75 -17.52
C VAL A 138 -15.06 -0.58 -16.92
N LEU A 139 -15.79 0.38 -17.44
CA LEU A 139 -17.21 0.51 -17.19
C LEU A 139 -17.93 -0.44 -18.17
N ALA A 140 -18.73 -1.34 -17.62
CA ALA A 140 -19.50 -2.30 -18.40
C ALA A 140 -20.99 -2.00 -18.30
N VAL A 141 -21.69 -2.06 -19.41
CA VAL A 141 -23.14 -1.96 -19.50
C VAL A 141 -23.66 -3.16 -20.29
N HIS A 142 -24.96 -3.44 -20.17
CA HIS A 142 -25.57 -4.50 -20.96
C HIS A 142 -25.52 -4.15 -22.46
N ASN A 143 -25.31 -5.15 -23.33
CA ASN A 143 -25.19 -4.92 -24.78
C ASN A 143 -26.43 -4.23 -25.40
N ASP A 144 -27.60 -4.51 -24.87
CA ASP A 144 -28.88 -3.94 -25.35
C ASP A 144 -29.24 -2.62 -24.65
N SER A 145 -28.30 -2.03 -23.91
CA SER A 145 -28.55 -0.73 -23.24
C SER A 145 -28.33 0.44 -24.22
N ASP A 146 -29.08 1.51 -24.03
CA ASP A 146 -28.94 2.74 -24.81
C ASP A 146 -27.73 3.60 -24.40
N PHE A 147 -26.92 3.14 -23.42
CA PHE A 147 -25.77 3.88 -22.93
C PHE A 147 -24.58 3.74 -23.89
N GLN A 148 -24.16 4.85 -24.47
CA GLN A 148 -23.06 4.91 -25.42
C GLN A 148 -21.84 5.67 -24.86
N SER A 149 -22.05 6.45 -23.80
CA SER A 149 -21.03 7.32 -23.21
C SER A 149 -21.15 7.40 -21.68
N VAL A 150 -20.11 7.90 -21.03
CA VAL A 150 -20.11 8.12 -19.56
C VAL A 150 -21.17 9.15 -19.16
N GLN A 151 -21.48 10.12 -20.03
CA GLN A 151 -22.46 11.16 -19.78
C GLN A 151 -23.88 10.62 -19.65
N ASP A 152 -24.21 9.52 -20.34
CA ASP A 152 -25.52 8.89 -20.31
C ASP A 152 -25.79 8.25 -18.94
N LEU A 153 -24.77 8.08 -18.12
CA LEU A 153 -24.85 7.47 -16.79
C LEU A 153 -25.10 8.49 -15.68
N GLN A 154 -25.24 9.77 -16.01
CA GLN A 154 -25.53 10.78 -15.01
C GLN A 154 -26.83 10.48 -14.27
N GLY A 155 -26.78 10.45 -12.93
CA GLY A 155 -27.92 10.09 -12.08
C GLY A 155 -28.31 8.62 -12.07
N LYS A 156 -27.53 7.73 -12.70
CA LYS A 156 -27.75 6.27 -12.68
C LYS A 156 -26.97 5.63 -11.52
N ARG A 157 -27.43 4.46 -11.10
CA ARG A 157 -26.74 3.65 -10.09
C ARG A 157 -25.69 2.79 -10.76
N ILE A 158 -24.46 2.84 -10.24
CA ILE A 158 -23.33 2.06 -10.71
C ILE A 158 -22.95 1.08 -9.60
N ALA A 159 -22.75 -0.19 -9.95
CA ALA A 159 -22.19 -1.20 -9.04
C ALA A 159 -20.67 -1.19 -9.16
N THR A 160 -19.98 -1.21 -8.02
CA THR A 160 -18.51 -1.27 -7.92
C THR A 160 -18.07 -2.40 -7.02
#